data_f8ba6a2a6231a2479f3775e4bbf3cc15
#
_entry.id   f8ba6a2a6231a2479f3775e4bbf3cc15
#
_cell.length_a   1.000
_cell.length_b   1.000
_cell.length_c   1.000
_cell.angle_alpha   90.00
_cell.angle_beta   90.00
_cell.angle_gamma   90.00
#
_symmetry.space_group_name_H-M   'P 1'
#
loop_
_entity.id
_entity.type
_entity.pdbx_description
1 polymer ?
#
loop_
_entity_poly.entity_id
_entity_poly.type
_entity_poly.pdbx_seq_one_letter_code
_entity_poly.pdbx_strand_id
1 'polypeptide(L)'
;SKIKTELNNKLDSVFLNKIENRKIWCGASTHPAEETLCAKSHLKIKEKYNNILTIIIPRHINRVKTIYEELSKLDLKIVVSSNLSQVDNTTDVILVDSYGESVKFYNISKYVFLGKSLITSLIKDSGQNPIEPARLGCKIFHGPYVSNFSEIYKYFNELGISKEVNSSNELSLSLVEEFKDNKPKNLEIIEKIETYGQNILNNVTQEIKKYI
;
A
#
# COMPACT_ATOMS: atom_id res chain seq x y z
N SER A 1 3.52 -24.02 12.46
CA SER A 1 3.19 -22.58 12.57
C SER A 1 3.20 -21.83 11.24
N LYS A 2 4.09 -22.11 10.27
CA LYS A 2 4.05 -21.48 8.92
C LYS A 2 2.71 -21.75 8.18
N ILE A 3 2.18 -22.94 8.24
CA ILE A 3 0.91 -23.34 7.57
C ILE A 3 -0.30 -22.56 8.12
N LYS A 4 -0.36 -22.29 9.44
CA LYS A 4 -1.43 -21.46 10.02
C LYS A 4 -1.35 -19.99 9.58
N THR A 5 -0.14 -19.47 9.36
CA THR A 5 0.07 -18.09 8.88
C THR A 5 -0.33 -17.95 7.41
N GLU A 6 -0.09 -18.97 6.58
CA GLU A 6 -0.48 -18.97 5.16
C GLU A 6 -2.00 -19.07 4.96
N LEU A 7 -2.70 -19.84 5.78
CA LEU A 7 -4.18 -19.97 5.71
C LEU A 7 -4.90 -18.71 6.16
N ASN A 8 -4.36 -17.99 7.15
CA ASN A 8 -4.94 -16.72 7.62
C ASN A 8 -4.70 -15.51 6.68
N ASN A 9 -3.83 -15.65 5.67
CA ASN A 9 -3.46 -14.57 4.76
C ASN A 9 -4.22 -14.60 3.42
N LYS A 10 -5.26 -15.41 3.28
CA LYS A 10 -6.07 -15.45 2.05
C LYS A 10 -7.41 -14.74 2.24
N LEU A 11 -7.77 -13.95 1.25
CA LEU A 11 -9.11 -13.39 1.11
C LEU A 11 -10.05 -14.47 0.55
N ASP A 12 -11.33 -14.38 0.93
CA ASP A 12 -12.36 -15.29 0.43
C ASP A 12 -12.51 -15.20 -1.09
N SER A 13 -12.70 -16.35 -1.74
CA SER A 13 -12.88 -16.46 -3.19
C SER A 13 -14.12 -15.70 -3.69
N VAL A 14 -15.20 -15.66 -2.91
CA VAL A 14 -16.41 -14.90 -3.24
C VAL A 14 -16.10 -13.40 -3.31
N PHE A 15 -15.33 -12.89 -2.36
CA PHE A 15 -14.88 -11.49 -2.39
C PHE A 15 -13.94 -11.23 -3.58
N LEU A 16 -12.97 -12.12 -3.83
CA LEU A 16 -12.02 -11.98 -4.94
C LEU A 16 -12.73 -11.91 -6.29
N ASN A 17 -13.74 -12.73 -6.51
CA ASN A 17 -14.55 -12.70 -7.76
C ASN A 17 -15.27 -11.35 -7.94
N LYS A 18 -15.72 -10.70 -6.87
CA LYS A 18 -16.38 -9.39 -6.94
C LYS A 18 -15.46 -8.25 -7.38
N ILE A 19 -14.16 -8.39 -7.16
CA ILE A 19 -13.15 -7.35 -7.45
C ILE A 19 -12.21 -7.70 -8.60
N GLU A 20 -12.42 -8.84 -9.27
CA GLU A 20 -11.51 -9.38 -10.31
C GLU A 20 -11.17 -8.37 -11.40
N ASN A 21 -12.16 -7.59 -11.85
CA ASN A 21 -12.01 -6.61 -12.94
C ASN A 21 -11.76 -5.17 -12.42
N ARG A 22 -11.41 -5.02 -11.13
CA ARG A 22 -11.15 -3.71 -10.53
C ARG A 22 -9.68 -3.32 -10.68
N LYS A 23 -9.45 -2.03 -10.87
CA LYS A 23 -8.12 -1.43 -10.69
C LYS A 23 -7.93 -1.15 -9.20
N ILE A 24 -6.96 -1.84 -8.58
CA ILE A 24 -6.81 -1.82 -7.11
C ILE A 24 -5.48 -1.18 -6.72
N TRP A 25 -5.53 -0.27 -5.76
CA TRP A 25 -4.37 0.26 -5.07
C TRP A 25 -4.66 0.43 -3.58
N CYS A 26 -3.61 0.58 -2.78
CA CYS A 26 -3.70 0.60 -1.33
C CYS A 26 -2.98 1.82 -0.75
N GLY A 27 -3.62 2.55 0.16
CA GLY A 27 -2.97 3.46 1.09
C GLY A 27 -2.75 2.72 2.42
N ALA A 28 -1.50 2.41 2.76
CA ALA A 28 -1.19 1.57 3.89
C ALA A 28 -0.44 2.30 5.00
N SER A 29 -0.69 1.91 6.24
CA SER A 29 -0.14 2.53 7.45
C SER A 29 -0.36 4.05 7.49
N THR A 30 -1.54 4.46 7.06
CA THR A 30 -1.91 5.87 6.96
C THR A 30 -2.09 6.52 8.34
N HIS A 31 -1.75 7.79 8.41
CA HIS A 31 -1.88 8.65 9.58
C HIS A 31 -2.91 9.76 9.32
N PRO A 32 -3.32 10.55 10.37
CA PRO A 32 -4.29 11.63 10.20
C PRO A 32 -4.00 12.51 8.99
N ALA A 33 -5.03 12.79 8.20
CA ALA A 33 -5.07 13.50 6.93
C ALA A 33 -4.59 12.68 5.70
N GLU A 34 -3.80 11.61 5.86
CA GLU A 34 -3.39 10.78 4.72
C GLU A 34 -4.55 9.92 4.19
N GLU A 35 -5.50 9.53 5.05
CA GLU A 35 -6.71 8.84 4.62
C GLU A 35 -7.55 9.71 3.67
N THR A 36 -7.73 10.99 4.05
CA THR A 36 -8.42 11.98 3.21
C THR A 36 -7.64 12.24 1.91
N LEU A 37 -6.31 12.23 1.97
CA LEU A 37 -5.45 12.35 0.78
C LEU A 37 -5.68 11.16 -0.16
N CYS A 38 -5.71 9.94 0.35
CA CYS A 38 -6.01 8.73 -0.42
C CYS A 38 -7.41 8.81 -1.05
N ALA A 39 -8.42 9.25 -0.29
CA ALA A 39 -9.78 9.42 -0.79
C ALA A 39 -9.88 10.48 -1.90
N LYS A 40 -9.19 11.61 -1.77
CA LYS A 40 -9.11 12.63 -2.82
C LYS A 40 -8.38 12.12 -4.07
N SER A 41 -7.35 11.30 -3.89
CA SER A 41 -6.68 10.63 -5.01
C SER A 41 -7.61 9.65 -5.72
N HIS A 42 -8.40 8.87 -4.95
CA HIS A 42 -9.43 7.99 -5.51
C HIS A 42 -10.40 8.76 -6.41
N LEU A 43 -10.99 9.85 -5.93
CA LEU A 43 -11.94 10.64 -6.71
C LEU A 43 -11.36 11.11 -8.04
N LYS A 44 -10.12 11.59 -8.05
CA LYS A 44 -9.43 12.00 -9.29
C LYS A 44 -9.15 10.83 -10.23
N ILE A 45 -8.78 9.66 -9.70
CA ILE A 45 -8.57 8.46 -10.52
C ILE A 45 -9.89 7.98 -11.10
N LYS A 46 -11.00 8.08 -10.33
CA LYS A 46 -12.34 7.66 -10.73
C LYS A 46 -12.86 8.44 -11.95
N GLU A 47 -12.43 9.68 -12.15
CA GLU A 47 -12.74 10.46 -13.36
C GLU A 47 -12.27 9.75 -14.65
N LYS A 48 -11.24 8.93 -14.58
CA LYS A 48 -10.65 8.20 -15.70
C LYS A 48 -10.95 6.69 -15.68
N TYR A 49 -11.04 6.10 -14.50
CA TYR A 49 -11.25 4.68 -14.30
C TYR A 49 -12.40 4.45 -13.32
N ASN A 50 -13.62 4.28 -13.85
CA ASN A 50 -14.83 4.05 -13.04
C ASN A 50 -14.81 2.74 -12.22
N ASN A 51 -13.92 1.80 -12.59
CA ASN A 51 -13.73 0.52 -11.89
C ASN A 51 -12.59 0.55 -10.86
N ILE A 52 -12.15 1.74 -10.39
CA ILE A 52 -11.13 1.88 -9.35
C ILE A 52 -11.67 1.43 -7.99
N LEU A 53 -10.83 0.75 -7.22
CA LEU A 53 -11.06 0.40 -5.82
C LEU A 53 -9.83 0.82 -5.00
N THR A 54 -10.06 1.59 -3.95
CA THR A 54 -9.02 2.00 -3.01
C THR A 54 -9.14 1.23 -1.71
N ILE A 55 -8.04 0.68 -1.23
CA ILE A 55 -7.96 0.05 0.08
C ILE A 55 -7.21 0.99 1.01
N ILE A 56 -7.78 1.33 2.16
CA ILE A 56 -7.13 2.17 3.16
C ILE A 56 -6.89 1.34 4.42
N ILE A 57 -5.61 1.22 4.81
CA ILE A 57 -5.16 0.50 5.99
C ILE A 57 -4.58 1.53 6.97
N PRO A 58 -5.37 2.02 7.94
CA PRO A 58 -4.88 2.96 8.94
C PRO A 58 -3.81 2.32 9.83
N ARG A 59 -2.81 3.10 10.23
CA ARG A 59 -1.82 2.64 11.23
C ARG A 59 -2.48 2.31 12.56
N HIS A 60 -3.54 3.04 12.93
CA HIS A 60 -4.25 2.92 14.19
C HIS A 60 -5.73 2.64 13.94
N ILE A 61 -6.15 1.40 14.16
CA ILE A 61 -7.54 0.96 13.91
C ILE A 61 -8.56 1.60 14.84
N ASN A 62 -8.17 2.10 16.01
CA ASN A 62 -9.06 2.86 16.88
C ASN A 62 -9.61 4.15 16.25
N ARG A 63 -9.02 4.60 15.14
CA ARG A 63 -9.46 5.77 14.36
C ARG A 63 -10.46 5.42 13.25
N VAL A 64 -10.73 4.15 12.99
CA VAL A 64 -11.56 3.70 11.85
C VAL A 64 -12.92 4.41 11.83
N LYS A 65 -13.59 4.55 12.99
CA LYS A 65 -14.88 5.26 13.07
C LYS A 65 -14.75 6.71 12.61
N THR A 66 -13.77 7.45 13.11
CA THR A 66 -13.52 8.85 12.72
C THR A 66 -13.19 8.95 11.24
N ILE A 67 -12.32 8.07 10.73
CA ILE A 67 -11.95 8.02 9.31
C ILE A 67 -13.19 7.77 8.45
N TYR A 68 -14.04 6.82 8.84
CA TYR A 68 -15.28 6.52 8.12
C TYR A 68 -16.18 7.75 8.04
N GLU A 69 -16.39 8.45 9.17
CA GLU A 69 -17.21 9.68 9.24
C GLU A 69 -16.60 10.82 8.38
N GLU A 70 -15.30 10.96 8.35
CA GLU A 70 -14.61 11.97 7.51
C GLU A 70 -14.75 11.66 6.02
N LEU A 71 -14.50 10.41 5.64
CA LEU A 71 -14.53 10.00 4.23
C LEU A 71 -15.97 9.94 3.67
N SER A 72 -16.96 9.64 4.50
CA SER A 72 -18.37 9.65 4.10
C SER A 72 -18.88 11.03 3.65
N LYS A 73 -18.18 12.11 4.02
CA LYS A 73 -18.48 13.46 3.55
C LYS A 73 -18.05 13.71 2.10
N LEU A 74 -17.32 12.79 1.49
CA LEU A 74 -16.75 12.92 0.14
C LEU A 74 -17.57 12.17 -0.94
N ASP A 75 -18.82 11.78 -0.63
CA ASP A 75 -19.67 11.01 -1.55
C ASP A 75 -19.00 9.71 -2.06
N LEU A 76 -18.38 8.97 -1.13
CA LEU A 76 -17.72 7.69 -1.41
C LEU A 76 -18.51 6.54 -0.77
N LYS A 77 -18.70 5.46 -1.52
CA LYS A 77 -19.23 4.21 -0.98
C LYS A 77 -18.12 3.43 -0.27
N ILE A 78 -18.19 3.42 1.06
CA ILE A 78 -17.18 2.83 1.94
C ILE A 78 -17.71 1.53 2.54
N VAL A 79 -16.89 0.49 2.50
CA VAL A 79 -17.13 -0.78 3.21
C VAL A 79 -15.97 -1.05 4.15
N VAL A 80 -16.23 -1.42 5.41
CA VAL A 80 -15.20 -1.85 6.35
C VAL A 80 -14.77 -3.29 6.09
N SER A 81 -13.52 -3.64 6.36
CA SER A 81 -12.98 -4.97 6.02
C SER A 81 -13.63 -6.13 6.79
N SER A 82 -14.23 -5.87 7.95
CA SER A 82 -15.06 -6.84 8.67
C SER A 82 -16.34 -7.24 7.91
N ASN A 83 -16.75 -6.49 6.89
CA ASN A 83 -17.97 -6.68 6.12
C ASN A 83 -17.72 -6.83 4.61
N LEU A 84 -16.66 -7.53 4.18
CA LEU A 84 -16.30 -7.71 2.76
C LEU A 84 -17.43 -8.35 1.92
N SER A 85 -18.37 -9.05 2.55
CA SER A 85 -19.56 -9.58 1.86
C SER A 85 -20.44 -8.48 1.24
N GLN A 86 -20.40 -7.26 1.77
CA GLN A 86 -21.13 -6.09 1.27
C GLN A 86 -20.44 -5.37 0.09
N VAL A 87 -19.20 -5.74 -0.22
CA VAL A 87 -18.48 -5.16 -1.36
C VAL A 87 -19.15 -5.55 -2.66
N ASP A 88 -19.34 -4.57 -3.54
CA ASP A 88 -19.86 -4.73 -4.89
C ASP A 88 -19.10 -3.86 -5.89
N ASN A 89 -19.58 -3.81 -7.14
CA ASN A 89 -18.95 -3.04 -8.22
C ASN A 89 -19.03 -1.51 -8.03
N THR A 90 -19.87 -1.02 -7.14
CA THR A 90 -20.00 0.41 -6.82
C THR A 90 -19.22 0.84 -5.58
N THR A 91 -18.62 -0.10 -4.84
CA THR A 91 -17.78 0.21 -3.67
C THR A 91 -16.53 0.98 -4.09
N ASP A 92 -16.31 2.14 -3.50
CA ASP A 92 -15.17 3.02 -3.79
C ASP A 92 -13.97 2.70 -2.90
N VAL A 93 -14.22 2.50 -1.59
CA VAL A 93 -13.19 2.35 -0.58
C VAL A 93 -13.47 1.13 0.30
N ILE A 94 -12.43 0.33 0.52
CA ILE A 94 -12.40 -0.63 1.63
C ILE A 94 -11.55 -0.03 2.73
N LEU A 95 -12.15 0.22 3.89
CA LEU A 95 -11.47 0.69 5.08
C LEU A 95 -11.15 -0.48 6.00
N VAL A 96 -9.87 -0.76 6.22
CA VAL A 96 -9.44 -1.90 7.03
C VAL A 96 -9.55 -1.56 8.50
N ASP A 97 -10.28 -2.39 9.24
CA ASP A 97 -10.66 -2.20 10.65
C ASP A 97 -10.04 -3.23 11.61
N SER A 98 -9.06 -4.00 11.14
CA SER A 98 -8.35 -5.02 11.93
C SER A 98 -6.84 -4.99 11.71
N TYR A 99 -6.07 -5.38 12.74
CA TYR A 99 -4.62 -5.52 12.64
C TYR A 99 -4.19 -6.79 11.91
N GLY A 100 -2.99 -6.75 11.30
CA GLY A 100 -2.37 -7.94 10.69
C GLY A 100 -2.91 -8.31 9.31
N GLU A 101 -3.76 -7.49 8.72
CA GLU A 101 -4.42 -7.75 7.44
C GLU A 101 -3.67 -7.22 6.21
N SER A 102 -2.61 -6.42 6.42
CA SER A 102 -1.90 -5.72 5.32
C SER A 102 -1.47 -6.65 4.20
N VAL A 103 -0.90 -7.81 4.52
CA VAL A 103 -0.42 -8.81 3.54
C VAL A 103 -1.54 -9.28 2.61
N LYS A 104 -2.76 -9.50 3.13
CA LYS A 104 -3.91 -9.91 2.31
C LYS A 104 -4.21 -8.87 1.21
N PHE A 105 -4.20 -7.59 1.60
CA PHE A 105 -4.51 -6.50 0.69
C PHE A 105 -3.34 -6.15 -0.23
N TYR A 106 -2.10 -6.29 0.22
CA TYR A 106 -0.93 -6.18 -0.67
C TYR A 106 -0.94 -7.25 -1.76
N ASN A 107 -1.42 -8.46 -1.46
CA ASN A 107 -1.51 -9.54 -2.44
C ASN A 107 -2.43 -9.22 -3.62
N ILE A 108 -3.46 -8.42 -3.42
CA ILE A 108 -4.40 -8.00 -4.47
C ILE A 108 -4.11 -6.61 -5.04
N SER A 109 -3.20 -5.85 -4.43
CA SER A 109 -2.81 -4.51 -4.88
C SER A 109 -1.52 -4.55 -5.68
N LYS A 110 -1.46 -3.82 -6.79
CA LYS A 110 -0.22 -3.62 -7.55
C LYS A 110 0.57 -2.41 -7.06
N TYR A 111 -0.11 -1.44 -6.47
CA TYR A 111 0.39 -0.11 -6.09
C TYR A 111 0.03 0.17 -4.65
N VAL A 112 1.01 0.63 -3.89
CA VAL A 112 0.85 0.93 -2.46
C VAL A 112 1.43 2.30 -2.15
N PHE A 113 0.61 3.21 -1.64
CA PHE A 113 1.10 4.42 -0.97
C PHE A 113 1.37 4.09 0.49
N LEU A 114 2.59 4.32 0.96
CA LEU A 114 2.96 4.14 2.36
C LEU A 114 2.86 5.46 3.12
N GLY A 115 2.01 5.45 4.12
CA GLY A 115 1.74 6.61 4.97
C GLY A 115 2.88 6.98 5.91
N LYS A 116 2.64 7.96 6.80
CA LYS A 116 3.64 8.63 7.63
C LYS A 116 4.78 9.22 6.79
N SER A 117 4.47 9.66 5.59
CA SER A 117 5.48 10.07 4.62
C SER A 117 5.19 11.39 3.92
N LEU A 118 3.94 11.89 3.98
CA LEU A 118 3.53 13.09 3.25
C LEU A 118 3.11 14.26 4.15
N ILE A 119 2.86 14.01 5.43
CA ILE A 119 2.37 15.02 6.37
C ILE A 119 3.52 15.63 7.17
N THR A 120 3.69 16.95 7.08
CA THR A 120 4.79 17.70 7.70
C THR A 120 4.87 17.57 9.22
N SER A 121 3.74 17.40 9.90
CA SER A 121 3.71 17.20 11.36
C SER A 121 4.35 15.89 11.83
N LEU A 122 4.67 14.96 10.92
CA LEU A 122 5.21 13.64 11.21
C LEU A 122 6.69 13.48 10.82
N ILE A 123 7.41 14.56 10.54
CA ILE A 123 8.78 14.51 9.95
C ILE A 123 9.79 13.75 10.81
N LYS A 124 9.76 13.93 12.15
CA LYS A 124 10.84 13.44 13.02
C LYS A 124 11.00 11.92 13.03
N ASP A 125 9.91 11.17 12.91
CA ASP A 125 9.91 9.70 12.88
C ASP A 125 9.14 9.19 11.66
N SER A 126 9.41 9.78 10.52
CA SER A 126 8.64 9.59 9.29
C SER A 126 9.04 8.34 8.51
N GLY A 127 8.11 7.91 7.68
CA GLY A 127 8.25 6.73 6.84
C GLY A 127 7.84 5.42 7.50
N GLN A 128 7.36 4.52 6.69
CA GLN A 128 7.03 3.13 7.04
C GLN A 128 7.92 2.19 6.24
N ASN A 129 8.11 0.98 6.73
CA ASN A 129 8.96 -0.02 6.08
C ASN A 129 8.42 -0.41 4.70
N PRO A 130 9.13 -0.14 3.58
CA PRO A 130 8.66 -0.46 2.24
C PRO A 130 8.96 -1.91 1.80
N ILE A 131 9.73 -2.68 2.58
CA ILE A 131 10.20 -4.01 2.16
C ILE A 131 9.04 -4.99 2.04
N GLU A 132 8.09 -4.99 2.98
CA GLU A 132 6.99 -5.97 2.98
C GLU A 132 6.12 -5.89 1.71
N PRO A 133 5.54 -4.73 1.32
CA PRO A 133 4.77 -4.65 0.08
C PRO A 133 5.65 -4.84 -1.17
N ALA A 134 6.92 -4.41 -1.16
CA ALA A 134 7.82 -4.63 -2.29
C ALA A 134 8.13 -6.13 -2.52
N ARG A 135 8.32 -6.92 -1.46
CA ARG A 135 8.47 -8.39 -1.54
C ARG A 135 7.24 -9.08 -2.13
N LEU A 136 6.09 -8.45 -2.05
CA LEU A 136 4.85 -8.92 -2.66
C LEU A 136 4.64 -8.34 -4.07
N GLY A 137 5.66 -7.73 -4.67
CA GLY A 137 5.65 -7.19 -6.04
C GLY A 137 4.86 -5.89 -6.20
N CYS A 138 4.59 -5.16 -5.11
CA CYS A 138 3.93 -3.87 -5.17
C CYS A 138 4.94 -2.76 -5.53
N LYS A 139 4.56 -1.87 -6.45
CA LYS A 139 5.25 -0.60 -6.61
C LYS A 139 4.82 0.36 -5.51
N ILE A 140 5.80 1.05 -4.91
CA ILE A 140 5.61 1.88 -3.74
C ILE A 140 5.49 3.35 -4.14
N PHE A 141 4.52 4.06 -3.55
CA PHE A 141 4.46 5.52 -3.54
C PHE A 141 4.67 6.00 -2.11
N HIS A 142 5.38 7.11 -1.95
CA HIS A 142 5.64 7.69 -0.63
C HIS A 142 5.80 9.21 -0.74
N GLY A 143 5.59 9.91 0.36
CA GLY A 143 5.94 11.33 0.45
C GLY A 143 7.44 11.55 0.69
N PRO A 144 7.90 12.82 0.77
CA PRO A 144 9.31 13.15 0.97
C PRO A 144 9.84 12.81 2.37
N TYR A 145 8.93 12.56 3.33
CA TYR A 145 9.33 12.34 4.72
C TYR A 145 9.44 10.85 5.02
N VAL A 146 10.66 10.31 4.93
CA VAL A 146 10.96 8.87 5.10
C VAL A 146 12.22 8.64 5.93
N SER A 147 12.47 9.49 6.92
CA SER A 147 13.72 9.53 7.70
C SER A 147 14.12 8.18 8.31
N ASN A 148 13.16 7.39 8.79
CA ASN A 148 13.43 6.08 9.39
C ASN A 148 13.94 5.03 8.39
N PHE A 149 13.72 5.23 7.09
CA PHE A 149 14.03 4.28 6.02
C PHE A 149 14.66 4.95 4.80
N SER A 150 15.30 6.11 4.99
CA SER A 150 15.81 6.96 3.90
C SER A 150 16.71 6.22 2.90
N GLU A 151 17.64 5.38 3.39
CA GLU A 151 18.54 4.61 2.53
C GLU A 151 17.80 3.57 1.69
N ILE A 152 16.80 2.91 2.28
CA ILE A 152 15.99 1.90 1.57
C ILE A 152 15.15 2.58 0.49
N TYR A 153 14.50 3.71 0.80
CA TYR A 153 13.72 4.46 -0.18
C TYR A 153 14.58 5.03 -1.30
N LYS A 154 15.78 5.54 -0.98
CA LYS A 154 16.75 5.96 -2.01
C LYS A 154 17.08 4.82 -2.97
N TYR A 155 17.43 3.67 -2.43
CA TYR A 155 17.73 2.48 -3.22
C TYR A 155 16.54 2.00 -4.05
N PHE A 156 15.33 2.00 -3.47
CA PHE A 156 14.12 1.60 -4.19
C PHE A 156 13.75 2.59 -5.30
N ASN A 157 13.99 3.89 -5.10
CA ASN A 157 13.79 4.90 -6.13
C ASN A 157 14.75 4.68 -7.31
N GLU A 158 16.03 4.41 -7.05
CA GLU A 158 17.05 4.11 -8.08
C GLU A 158 16.66 2.87 -8.90
N LEU A 159 16.06 1.86 -8.28
CA LEU A 159 15.58 0.65 -8.94
C LEU A 159 14.21 0.79 -9.62
N GLY A 160 13.54 1.93 -9.47
CA GLY A 160 12.17 2.15 -9.96
C GLY A 160 11.09 1.37 -9.20
N ILE A 161 11.42 0.82 -8.02
CA ILE A 161 10.49 0.12 -7.12
C ILE A 161 9.60 1.11 -6.38
N SER A 162 10.14 2.27 -6.01
CA SER A 162 9.38 3.34 -5.37
C SER A 162 9.40 4.63 -6.18
N LYS A 163 8.46 5.51 -5.86
CA LYS A 163 8.34 6.86 -6.42
C LYS A 163 7.88 7.82 -5.34
N GLU A 164 8.60 8.92 -5.18
CA GLU A 164 8.18 10.02 -4.34
C GLU A 164 7.05 10.81 -4.98
N VAL A 165 6.09 11.25 -4.16
CA VAL A 165 4.96 12.11 -4.53
C VAL A 165 4.75 13.16 -3.46
N ASN A 166 4.36 14.38 -3.84
CA ASN A 166 4.27 15.53 -2.93
C ASN A 166 2.81 15.97 -2.65
N SER A 167 1.85 15.33 -3.28
CA SER A 167 0.42 15.68 -3.12
C SER A 167 -0.51 14.54 -3.57
N SER A 168 -1.79 14.66 -3.19
CA SER A 168 -2.84 13.77 -3.71
C SER A 168 -2.98 13.87 -5.23
N ASN A 169 -2.72 15.05 -5.80
CA ASN A 169 -2.77 15.25 -7.25
C ASN A 169 -1.65 14.47 -7.95
N GLU A 170 -0.42 14.58 -7.44
CA GLU A 170 0.72 13.85 -8.00
C GLU A 170 0.58 12.35 -7.84
N LEU A 171 0.08 11.89 -6.67
CA LEU A 171 -0.23 10.47 -6.44
C LEU A 171 -1.27 9.97 -7.45
N SER A 172 -2.37 10.71 -7.64
CA SER A 172 -3.42 10.32 -8.58
C SER A 172 -2.93 10.27 -10.03
N LEU A 173 -2.16 11.26 -10.48
CA LEU A 173 -1.57 11.27 -11.83
C LEU A 173 -0.61 10.09 -12.04
N SER A 174 0.22 9.81 -11.03
CA SER A 174 1.15 8.69 -11.08
C SER A 174 0.41 7.35 -11.15
N LEU A 175 -0.63 7.15 -10.34
CA LEU A 175 -1.45 5.93 -10.38
C LEU A 175 -2.21 5.80 -11.69
N VAL A 176 -2.74 6.90 -12.25
CA VAL A 176 -3.40 6.89 -13.56
C VAL A 176 -2.43 6.44 -14.65
N GLU A 177 -1.19 6.88 -14.62
CA GLU A 177 -0.17 6.46 -15.58
C GLU A 177 0.15 4.95 -15.45
N GLU A 178 0.38 4.49 -14.21
CA GLU A 178 0.64 3.08 -13.94
C GLU A 178 -0.52 2.16 -14.36
N PHE A 179 -1.77 2.62 -14.23
CA PHE A 179 -2.94 1.84 -14.62
C PHE A 179 -3.17 1.73 -16.14
N LYS A 180 -2.43 2.47 -16.96
CA LYS A 180 -2.44 2.28 -18.42
C LYS A 180 -1.85 0.94 -18.81
N ASP A 181 -0.81 0.51 -18.10
CA ASP A 181 -0.16 -0.78 -18.30
C ASP A 181 -0.94 -1.88 -17.55
N ASN A 182 -1.54 -2.80 -18.31
CA ASN A 182 -2.20 -4.00 -17.76
C ASN A 182 -1.21 -5.11 -17.36
N LYS A 183 0.03 -4.76 -17.06
CA LYS A 183 1.06 -5.74 -16.65
C LYS A 183 0.63 -6.47 -15.38
N PRO A 184 0.93 -7.76 -15.25
CA PRO A 184 0.78 -8.48 -13.98
C PRO A 184 1.66 -7.85 -12.89
N LYS A 185 1.47 -8.25 -11.63
CA LYS A 185 2.38 -7.85 -10.53
C LYS A 185 3.82 -7.99 -11.00
N ASN A 186 4.64 -7.00 -10.67
CA ASN A 186 5.98 -6.88 -11.22
C ASN A 186 6.92 -7.91 -10.58
N LEU A 187 7.10 -9.07 -11.25
CA LEU A 187 8.05 -10.11 -10.84
C LEU A 187 9.48 -9.57 -10.73
N GLU A 188 9.83 -8.59 -11.56
CA GLU A 188 11.13 -7.92 -11.50
C GLU A 188 11.37 -7.21 -10.15
N ILE A 189 10.32 -6.64 -9.55
CA ILE A 189 10.43 -6.06 -8.20
C ILE A 189 10.77 -7.15 -7.18
N ILE A 190 10.09 -8.29 -7.25
CA ILE A 190 10.33 -9.41 -6.34
C ILE A 190 11.78 -9.89 -6.44
N GLU A 191 12.28 -10.11 -7.66
CA GLU A 191 13.66 -10.54 -7.91
C GLU A 191 14.69 -9.53 -7.40
N LYS A 192 14.46 -8.23 -7.63
CA LYS A 192 15.33 -7.17 -7.13
C LYS A 192 15.39 -7.15 -5.60
N ILE A 193 14.25 -7.33 -4.92
CA ILE A 193 14.17 -7.36 -3.46
C ILE A 193 14.84 -8.61 -2.88
N GLU A 194 14.67 -9.77 -3.50
CA GLU A 194 15.34 -11.01 -3.09
C GLU A 194 16.85 -10.88 -3.22
N THR A 195 17.33 -10.34 -4.34
CA THR A 195 18.75 -10.07 -4.57
C THR A 195 19.31 -9.09 -3.53
N TYR A 196 18.59 -8.03 -3.21
CA TYR A 196 18.99 -7.08 -2.16
C TYR A 196 19.12 -7.76 -0.79
N GLY A 197 18.13 -8.56 -0.39
CA GLY A 197 18.16 -9.31 0.86
C GLY A 197 19.33 -10.27 0.94
N GLN A 198 19.63 -10.97 -0.16
CA GLN A 198 20.77 -11.89 -0.23
C GLN A 198 22.12 -11.15 -0.10
N ASN A 199 22.26 -9.99 -0.73
CA ASN A 199 23.47 -9.18 -0.64
C ASN A 199 23.72 -8.69 0.79
N ILE A 200 22.68 -8.22 1.48
CA ILE A 200 22.79 -7.84 2.90
C ILE A 200 23.24 -9.03 3.75
N LEU A 201 22.60 -10.19 3.59
CA LEU A 201 22.96 -11.40 4.33
C LEU A 201 24.41 -11.82 4.11
N ASN A 202 24.88 -11.77 2.86
CA ASN A 202 26.26 -12.09 2.50
C ASN A 202 27.24 -11.12 3.16
N ASN A 203 26.97 -9.82 3.11
CA ASN A 203 27.82 -8.79 3.72
C ASN A 203 27.92 -8.98 5.24
N VAL A 204 26.78 -9.17 5.92
CA VAL A 204 26.76 -9.43 7.37
C VAL A 204 27.51 -10.70 7.72
N THR A 205 27.33 -11.77 6.94
CA THR A 205 28.05 -13.04 7.15
C THR A 205 29.57 -12.89 6.97
N GLN A 206 30.00 -12.11 5.98
CA GLN A 206 31.43 -11.82 5.78
C GLN A 206 32.01 -10.99 6.92
N GLU A 207 31.29 -10.00 7.43
CA GLU A 207 31.73 -9.23 8.58
C GLU A 207 31.87 -10.11 9.83
N ILE A 208 30.89 -10.96 10.13
CA ILE A 208 30.95 -11.88 11.29
C ILE A 208 32.16 -12.82 11.18
N LYS A 209 32.47 -13.34 9.98
CA LYS A 209 33.63 -14.24 9.76
C LYS A 209 34.98 -13.59 10.04
N LYS A 210 35.06 -12.26 10.09
CA LYS A 210 36.32 -11.56 10.45
C LYS A 210 36.62 -11.61 11.95
N TYR A 211 35.62 -11.97 12.77
CA TYR A 211 35.71 -11.97 14.23
C TYR A 211 35.64 -13.39 14.84
N ILE A 212 35.51 -14.42 13.99
CA ILE A 212 35.58 -15.84 14.34
C ILE A 212 36.87 -16.45 13.77
#